data_3e922084984113e7dd85558f58160b99
#
_entry.id   3e922084984113e7dd85558f58160b99
#
_cell.length_a   1.000
_cell.length_b   1.000
_cell.length_c   1.000
_cell.angle_alpha   90.00
_cell.angle_beta   90.00
_cell.angle_gamma   90.00
#
_symmetry.space_group_name_H-M   'P 1'
#
loop_
_entity.id
_entity.type
_entity.pdbx_description
1 polymer ?
#
loop_
_entity_poly.entity_id
_entity_poly.type
_entity_poly.pdbx_seq_one_letter_code
_entity_poly.pdbx_strand_id
1 'polypeptide(L)'
;MIFILPIAGCDMADMLVNLLDLSSKEKLDSLLSSLNKEGINIRRAMAPDMMGILDFVQEATGRNARGECTVCFSHQPISCFIAEKDRKLIGYACYEATMRDFFGPTEVLKSFQGKKIGAALLLSCLHSMKDMGYAYAIIGGIGPADFYKKVCGARLIENSTPGVYKDYLEL
;
A
#
# COMPACT_ATOMS: atom_id res chain seq x y z
N MET A 1 11.62 -20.27 5.19
CA MET A 1 10.17 -20.49 5.18
C MET A 1 9.65 -20.04 6.52
N ILE A 2 9.27 -18.77 6.64
CA ILE A 2 8.66 -18.24 7.86
C ILE A 2 7.17 -18.13 7.54
N PHE A 3 6.41 -19.10 8.04
CA PHE A 3 4.97 -18.99 8.13
C PHE A 3 4.68 -17.84 9.07
N ILE A 4 4.17 -16.73 8.56
CA ILE A 4 3.39 -15.82 9.38
C ILE A 4 2.03 -16.50 9.51
N LEU A 5 1.91 -17.39 10.52
CA LEU A 5 0.61 -17.77 11.03
C LEU A 5 -0.12 -16.47 11.40
N PRO A 6 -1.43 -16.36 11.12
CA PRO A 6 -2.22 -15.31 11.71
C PRO A 6 -2.03 -15.42 13.23
N ILE A 7 -1.40 -14.42 13.82
CA ILE A 7 -1.30 -14.32 15.26
C ILE A 7 -2.75 -14.20 15.74
N ALA A 8 -3.24 -15.26 16.36
CA ALA A 8 -4.53 -15.23 17.02
C ALA A 8 -4.53 -14.04 17.98
N GLY A 9 -5.33 -13.01 17.69
CA GLY A 9 -5.46 -11.81 18.50
C GLY A 9 -4.91 -10.52 17.86
N CYS A 10 -4.43 -10.51 16.62
CA CYS A 10 -4.20 -9.26 15.92
C CYS A 10 -5.52 -8.82 15.30
N ASP A 11 -6.13 -7.78 15.88
CA ASP A 11 -7.31 -7.13 15.33
C ASP A 11 -6.93 -6.57 13.94
N MET A 12 -7.25 -7.30 12.88
CA MET A 12 -7.12 -6.82 11.50
C MET A 12 -8.24 -5.84 11.17
N ALA A 13 -8.34 -4.80 12.00
CA ALA A 13 -9.33 -3.76 11.81
C ALA A 13 -8.97 -2.90 10.59
N ASP A 14 -9.94 -2.19 10.08
CA ASP A 14 -9.76 -1.22 9.01
C ASP A 14 -9.58 0.19 9.58
N MET A 15 -8.96 1.08 8.82
CA MET A 15 -8.86 2.50 9.15
C MET A 15 -9.44 3.37 8.04
N LEU A 16 -10.08 4.45 8.44
CA LEU A 16 -10.61 5.48 7.55
C LEU A 16 -9.63 6.64 7.40
N VAL A 17 -9.37 7.05 6.17
CA VAL A 17 -8.61 8.25 5.82
C VAL A 17 -9.54 9.29 5.22
N ASN A 18 -9.53 10.51 5.76
CA ASN A 18 -10.18 11.66 5.13
C ASN A 18 -9.22 12.25 4.08
N LEU A 19 -9.49 12.00 2.79
CA LEU A 19 -8.65 12.47 1.69
C LEU A 19 -8.75 14.00 1.48
N LEU A 20 -9.80 14.64 2.00
CA LEU A 20 -9.94 16.09 1.92
C LEU A 20 -8.90 16.81 2.79
N ASP A 21 -8.50 16.17 3.91
CA ASP A 21 -7.50 16.67 4.86
C ASP A 21 -6.09 16.14 4.58
N LEU A 22 -5.89 15.43 3.46
CA LEU A 22 -4.58 14.88 3.10
C LEU A 22 -3.56 16.01 2.93
N SER A 23 -2.32 15.75 3.36
CA SER A 23 -1.21 16.68 3.16
C SER A 23 -1.08 17.08 1.68
N SER A 24 -0.62 18.29 1.42
CA SER A 24 -0.55 18.83 0.06
C SER A 24 0.36 18.02 -0.87
N LYS A 25 0.12 18.12 -2.17
CA LYS A 25 0.97 17.48 -3.20
C LYS A 25 2.43 17.97 -3.14
N GLU A 26 2.65 19.23 -2.79
CA GLU A 26 4.00 19.81 -2.65
C GLU A 26 4.81 19.10 -1.54
N LYS A 27 4.14 18.67 -0.46
CA LYS A 27 4.80 17.86 0.59
C LYS A 27 5.17 16.48 0.09
N LEU A 28 4.28 15.84 -0.69
CA LEU A 28 4.59 14.58 -1.34
C LEU A 28 5.77 14.74 -2.31
N ASP A 29 5.73 15.74 -3.18
CA ASP A 29 6.80 16.02 -4.17
C ASP A 29 8.15 16.27 -3.48
N SER A 30 8.15 16.99 -2.35
CA SER A 30 9.35 17.20 -1.54
C SER A 30 9.90 15.89 -0.98
N LEU A 31 9.02 14.99 -0.51
CA LEU A 31 9.39 13.67 -0.02
C LEU A 31 9.97 12.80 -1.15
N LEU A 32 9.31 12.76 -2.30
CA LEU A 32 9.77 12.03 -3.49
C LEU A 32 11.14 12.54 -3.96
N SER A 33 11.32 13.86 -3.99
CA SER A 33 12.60 14.48 -4.35
C SER A 33 13.72 14.12 -3.38
N SER A 34 13.41 14.04 -2.08
CA SER A 34 14.38 13.62 -1.05
C SER A 34 14.80 12.16 -1.25
N LEU A 35 13.86 11.26 -1.51
CA LEU A 35 14.15 9.85 -1.78
C LEU A 35 14.96 9.67 -3.07
N ASN A 36 14.63 10.45 -4.10
CA ASN A 36 15.35 10.40 -5.38
C ASN A 36 16.84 10.79 -5.21
N LYS A 37 17.15 11.77 -4.36
CA LYS A 37 18.55 12.13 -4.02
C LYS A 37 19.31 10.98 -3.35
N GLU A 38 18.60 10.04 -2.70
CA GLU A 38 19.19 8.82 -2.14
C GLU A 38 19.24 7.65 -3.14
N GLY A 39 18.87 7.90 -4.39
CA GLY A 39 18.79 6.89 -5.45
C GLY A 39 17.55 5.98 -5.34
N ILE A 40 16.53 6.41 -4.59
CA ILE A 40 15.27 5.67 -4.44
C ILE A 40 14.21 6.38 -5.29
N ASN A 41 13.69 5.68 -6.28
CA ASN A 41 12.65 6.19 -7.15
C ASN A 41 11.29 5.59 -6.78
N ILE A 42 10.30 6.45 -6.60
CA ILE A 42 8.89 6.05 -6.39
C ILE A 42 8.15 6.40 -7.68
N ARG A 43 7.53 5.41 -8.29
CA ARG A 43 6.75 5.61 -9.51
C ARG A 43 5.56 4.68 -9.60
N ARG A 44 4.62 5.01 -10.45
CA ARG A 44 3.56 4.08 -10.85
C ARG A 44 4.16 2.90 -11.62
N ALA A 45 3.64 1.71 -11.37
CA ALA A 45 3.99 0.52 -12.13
C ALA A 45 3.55 0.67 -13.60
N MET A 46 4.29 0.04 -14.49
CA MET A 46 3.97 -0.08 -15.91
C MET A 46 3.69 -1.54 -16.27
N ALA A 47 3.00 -1.78 -17.37
CA ALA A 47 2.66 -3.14 -17.80
C ALA A 47 3.86 -4.11 -17.87
N PRO A 48 5.05 -3.71 -18.38
CA PRO A 48 6.22 -4.58 -18.38
C PRO A 48 6.74 -4.98 -17.00
N ASP A 49 6.43 -4.20 -15.95
CA ASP A 49 6.86 -4.49 -14.58
C ASP A 49 6.05 -5.64 -13.93
N MET A 50 4.89 -5.98 -14.49
CA MET A 50 3.87 -6.83 -13.85
C MET A 50 4.45 -8.10 -13.24
N MET A 51 5.14 -8.90 -14.05
CA MET A 51 5.62 -10.22 -13.58
C MET A 51 6.63 -10.09 -12.43
N GLY A 52 7.58 -9.17 -12.57
CA GLY A 52 8.58 -8.92 -11.52
C GLY A 52 7.96 -8.39 -10.22
N ILE A 53 6.94 -7.53 -10.33
CA ILE A 53 6.20 -7.04 -9.16
C ILE A 53 5.42 -8.18 -8.51
N LEU A 54 4.71 -9.00 -9.26
CA LEU A 54 3.92 -10.11 -8.72
C LEU A 54 4.79 -11.17 -8.02
N ASP A 55 5.98 -11.45 -8.54
CA ASP A 55 6.93 -12.35 -7.90
C ASP A 55 7.44 -11.76 -6.58
N PHE A 56 7.82 -10.48 -6.60
CA PHE A 56 8.22 -9.76 -5.38
C PHE A 56 7.11 -9.75 -4.33
N VAL A 57 5.87 -9.45 -4.72
CA VAL A 57 4.71 -9.42 -3.79
C VAL A 57 4.49 -10.79 -3.16
N GLN A 58 4.60 -11.86 -3.95
CA GLN A 58 4.45 -13.22 -3.43
C GLN A 58 5.52 -13.57 -2.39
N GLU A 59 6.78 -13.17 -2.62
CA GLU A 59 7.88 -13.41 -1.69
C GLU A 59 7.78 -12.56 -0.43
N ALA A 60 7.44 -11.28 -0.58
CA ALA A 60 7.43 -10.31 0.52
C ALA A 60 6.18 -10.41 1.40
N THR A 61 5.01 -10.66 0.80
CA THR A 61 3.71 -10.54 1.49
C THR A 61 2.90 -11.84 1.41
N GLY A 62 3.01 -12.59 0.32
CA GLY A 62 2.35 -13.88 0.17
C GLY A 62 1.38 -13.95 -1.01
N ARG A 63 0.79 -15.14 -1.18
CA ARG A 63 0.00 -15.50 -2.35
C ARG A 63 -1.28 -14.67 -2.51
N ASN A 64 -1.96 -14.36 -1.39
CA ASN A 64 -3.19 -13.58 -1.42
C ASN A 64 -2.91 -12.15 -1.90
N ALA A 65 -1.88 -11.52 -1.35
CA ALA A 65 -1.44 -10.19 -1.80
C ALA A 65 -1.02 -10.17 -3.27
N ARG A 66 -0.42 -11.25 -3.79
CA ARG A 66 -0.15 -11.39 -5.23
C ARG A 66 -1.44 -11.36 -6.04
N GLY A 67 -2.48 -12.08 -5.59
CA GLY A 67 -3.80 -12.07 -6.23
C GLY A 67 -4.42 -10.67 -6.26
N GLU A 68 -4.40 -9.98 -5.13
CA GLU A 68 -4.87 -8.59 -5.03
C GLU A 68 -4.07 -7.65 -5.94
N CYS A 69 -2.73 -7.73 -5.91
CA CYS A 69 -1.88 -6.91 -6.76
C CYS A 69 -2.12 -7.14 -8.26
N THR A 70 -2.51 -8.35 -8.66
CA THR A 70 -2.85 -8.67 -10.05
C THR A 70 -4.01 -7.80 -10.57
N VAL A 71 -5.00 -7.50 -9.71
CA VAL A 71 -6.15 -6.64 -10.06
C VAL A 71 -5.70 -5.25 -10.49
N CYS A 72 -4.64 -4.72 -9.88
CA CYS A 72 -4.13 -3.38 -10.19
C CYS A 72 -3.75 -3.20 -11.67
N PHE A 73 -3.33 -4.27 -12.34
CA PHE A 73 -2.92 -4.24 -13.75
C PHE A 73 -4.09 -4.27 -14.73
N SER A 74 -5.32 -4.49 -14.25
CA SER A 74 -6.54 -4.33 -15.04
C SER A 74 -7.07 -2.88 -15.04
N HIS A 75 -6.52 -2.01 -14.21
CA HIS A 75 -6.90 -0.61 -14.12
C HIS A 75 -6.08 0.26 -15.08
N GLN A 76 -6.68 1.35 -15.55
CA GLN A 76 -6.00 2.40 -16.30
C GLN A 76 -6.33 3.77 -15.70
N PRO A 77 -5.35 4.43 -15.10
CA PRO A 77 -3.94 4.02 -14.92
C PRO A 77 -3.80 2.86 -13.92
N ILE A 78 -2.71 2.07 -14.05
CA ILE A 78 -2.39 0.96 -13.14
C ILE A 78 -2.38 1.46 -11.70
N SER A 79 -3.11 0.77 -10.80
CA SER A 79 -3.32 1.19 -9.41
C SER A 79 -2.26 0.64 -8.44
N CYS A 80 -1.03 0.55 -8.89
CA CYS A 80 0.12 0.11 -8.10
C CYS A 80 1.27 1.12 -8.22
N PHE A 81 1.85 1.53 -7.08
CA PHE A 81 3.10 2.26 -7.00
C PHE A 81 4.21 1.36 -6.50
N ILE A 82 5.41 1.59 -7.00
CA ILE A 82 6.62 0.84 -6.61
C ILE A 82 7.70 1.78 -6.13
N ALA A 83 8.54 1.25 -5.25
CA ALA A 83 9.81 1.82 -4.87
C ALA A 83 10.93 0.98 -5.46
N GLU A 84 11.86 1.61 -6.17
CA GLU A 84 13.02 0.95 -6.76
C GLU A 84 14.32 1.66 -6.39
N LYS A 85 15.39 0.89 -6.26
CA LYS A 85 16.76 1.38 -6.13
C LYS A 85 17.67 0.51 -6.99
N ASP A 86 18.54 1.15 -7.77
CA ASP A 86 19.46 0.46 -8.68
C ASP A 86 18.73 -0.57 -9.58
N ARG A 87 17.54 -0.19 -10.07
CA ARG A 87 16.63 -1.03 -10.87
C ARG A 87 16.14 -2.30 -10.16
N LYS A 88 16.24 -2.37 -8.85
CA LYS A 88 15.71 -3.46 -8.03
C LYS A 88 14.49 -2.96 -7.25
N LEU A 89 13.45 -3.77 -7.23
CA LEU A 89 12.24 -3.49 -6.47
C LEU A 89 12.54 -3.63 -4.96
N ILE A 90 12.17 -2.62 -4.18
CA ILE A 90 12.40 -2.58 -2.74
C ILE A 90 11.11 -2.35 -1.93
N GLY A 91 10.01 -2.06 -2.61
CA GLY A 91 8.70 -1.90 -1.99
C GLY A 91 7.61 -1.64 -3.01
N TYR A 92 6.37 -1.84 -2.59
CA TYR A 92 5.18 -1.61 -3.41
C TYR A 92 4.01 -1.15 -2.56
N ALA A 93 3.01 -0.56 -3.18
CA ALA A 93 1.70 -0.28 -2.60
C ALA A 93 0.63 -0.29 -3.67
N CYS A 94 -0.49 -0.91 -3.35
CA CYS A 94 -1.66 -1.01 -4.20
C CYS A 94 -2.81 -0.15 -3.68
N TYR A 95 -3.74 0.20 -4.55
CA TYR A 95 -5.05 0.72 -4.19
C TYR A 95 -6.09 0.18 -5.19
N GLU A 96 -7.36 0.16 -4.79
CA GLU A 96 -8.44 -0.45 -5.60
C GLU A 96 -8.18 -1.94 -5.92
N ALA A 97 -7.39 -2.63 -5.10
CA ALA A 97 -7.00 -4.02 -5.33
C ALA A 97 -7.99 -4.99 -4.67
N THR A 98 -8.24 -4.85 -3.38
CA THR A 98 -9.14 -5.71 -2.60
C THR A 98 -10.59 -5.32 -2.82
N MET A 99 -10.89 -4.05 -2.64
CA MET A 99 -12.21 -3.43 -2.80
C MET A 99 -12.04 -2.01 -3.35
N ARG A 100 -13.16 -1.39 -3.79
CA ARG A 100 -13.16 0.03 -4.13
C ARG A 100 -12.81 0.86 -2.90
N ASP A 101 -12.14 1.99 -3.12
CA ASP A 101 -11.63 2.92 -2.09
C ASP A 101 -10.66 2.32 -1.06
N PHE A 102 -10.22 1.08 -1.24
CA PHE A 102 -9.25 0.42 -0.37
C PHE A 102 -7.81 0.71 -0.81
N PHE A 103 -6.98 1.04 0.19
CA PHE A 103 -5.53 1.06 0.09
C PHE A 103 -4.97 -0.26 0.63
N GLY A 104 -4.04 -0.86 -0.08
CA GLY A 104 -3.37 -2.12 0.21
C GLY A 104 -3.53 -3.12 -0.95
N PRO A 105 -2.75 -4.22 -0.94
CA PRO A 105 -1.63 -4.52 -0.03
C PRO A 105 -0.42 -3.62 -0.25
N THR A 106 0.50 -3.59 0.73
CA THR A 106 1.73 -2.79 0.70
C THR A 106 2.83 -3.44 1.51
N GLU A 107 4.07 -3.32 1.06
CA GLU A 107 5.25 -3.76 1.82
C GLU A 107 6.50 -2.99 1.37
N VAL A 108 7.45 -2.83 2.30
CA VAL A 108 8.80 -2.32 2.04
C VAL A 108 9.79 -3.29 2.67
N LEU A 109 10.79 -3.72 1.90
CA LEU A 109 11.83 -4.62 2.39
C LEU A 109 12.42 -4.11 3.72
N LYS A 110 12.62 -5.01 4.68
CA LYS A 110 13.12 -4.68 6.03
C LYS A 110 14.40 -3.84 6.03
N SER A 111 15.32 -4.12 5.11
CA SER A 111 16.59 -3.38 4.95
C SER A 111 16.39 -1.91 4.50
N PHE A 112 15.21 -1.57 4.01
CA PHE A 112 14.85 -0.23 3.53
C PHE A 112 13.80 0.48 4.40
N GLN A 113 13.31 -0.16 5.45
CA GLN A 113 12.38 0.45 6.40
C GLN A 113 13.05 1.62 7.16
N GLY A 114 12.24 2.53 7.72
CA GLY A 114 12.74 3.73 8.42
C GLY A 114 13.14 4.89 7.50
N LYS A 115 13.20 4.70 6.19
CA LYS A 115 13.61 5.72 5.19
C LYS A 115 12.42 6.49 4.57
N LYS A 116 11.24 6.43 5.17
CA LYS A 116 10.01 7.08 4.69
C LYS A 116 9.47 6.55 3.35
N ILE A 117 9.99 5.43 2.83
CA ILE A 117 9.53 4.83 1.56
C ILE A 117 8.05 4.44 1.68
N GLY A 118 7.66 3.76 2.76
CA GLY A 118 6.26 3.39 2.99
C GLY A 118 5.33 4.59 3.04
N ALA A 119 5.77 5.71 3.63
CA ALA A 119 4.99 6.96 3.63
C ALA A 119 4.83 7.53 2.21
N ALA A 120 5.88 7.52 1.40
CA ALA A 120 5.83 7.99 0.02
C ALA A 120 4.89 7.13 -0.85
N LEU A 121 4.96 5.80 -0.71
CA LEU A 121 4.08 4.86 -1.41
C LEU A 121 2.61 5.08 -1.00
N LEU A 122 2.33 5.13 0.31
CA LEU A 122 1.00 5.40 0.86
C LEU A 122 0.42 6.71 0.32
N LEU A 123 1.17 7.81 0.44
CA LEU A 123 0.70 9.12 -0.01
C LEU A 123 0.51 9.19 -1.52
N SER A 124 1.36 8.51 -2.32
CA SER A 124 1.18 8.41 -3.78
C SER A 124 -0.13 7.72 -4.15
N CYS A 125 -0.48 6.64 -3.46
CA CYS A 125 -1.76 5.95 -3.63
C CYS A 125 -2.94 6.85 -3.20
N LEU A 126 -2.88 7.44 -2.01
CA LEU A 126 -3.97 8.27 -1.47
C LEU A 126 -4.23 9.51 -2.33
N HIS A 127 -3.19 10.18 -2.83
CA HIS A 127 -3.35 11.28 -3.78
C HIS A 127 -3.98 10.82 -5.09
N SER A 128 -3.60 9.64 -5.60
CA SER A 128 -4.23 9.08 -6.79
C SER A 128 -5.70 8.79 -6.57
N MET A 129 -6.08 8.24 -5.42
CA MET A 129 -7.47 8.00 -5.06
C MET A 129 -8.25 9.32 -4.95
N LYS A 130 -7.67 10.35 -4.33
CA LYS A 130 -8.25 11.70 -4.29
C LYS A 130 -8.48 12.27 -5.69
N ASP A 131 -7.52 12.11 -6.60
CA ASP A 131 -7.62 12.56 -7.99
C ASP A 131 -8.70 11.79 -8.78
N MET A 132 -9.02 10.55 -8.38
CA MET A 132 -10.15 9.78 -8.91
C MET A 132 -11.51 10.25 -8.38
N GLY A 133 -11.55 11.18 -7.42
CA GLY A 133 -12.77 11.74 -6.85
C GLY A 133 -13.23 11.12 -5.54
N TYR A 134 -12.44 10.24 -4.92
CA TYR A 134 -12.75 9.73 -3.59
C TYR A 134 -12.55 10.82 -2.53
N ALA A 135 -13.53 10.97 -1.64
CA ALA A 135 -13.42 11.84 -0.45
C ALA A 135 -12.76 11.11 0.73
N TYR A 136 -12.88 9.79 0.76
CA TYR A 136 -12.35 8.93 1.81
C TYR A 136 -11.64 7.73 1.20
N ALA A 137 -10.74 7.11 1.97
CA ALA A 137 -10.11 5.85 1.64
C ALA A 137 -10.12 4.93 2.86
N ILE A 138 -10.18 3.63 2.61
CA ILE A 138 -10.09 2.59 3.64
C ILE A 138 -8.71 1.95 3.57
N ILE A 139 -8.03 1.85 4.70
CA ILE A 139 -6.83 1.03 4.82
C ILE A 139 -7.29 -0.30 5.42
N GLY A 140 -7.35 -1.34 4.61
CA GLY A 140 -7.88 -2.63 5.01
C GLY A 140 -6.86 -3.49 5.75
N GLY A 141 -7.30 -4.20 6.81
CA GLY A 141 -6.49 -5.19 7.51
C GLY A 141 -5.15 -4.62 8.01
N ILE A 142 -5.21 -3.55 8.79
CA ILE A 142 -4.04 -2.76 9.15
C ILE A 142 -2.94 -3.55 9.86
N GLY A 143 -1.69 -3.20 9.55
CA GLY A 143 -0.51 -3.48 10.36
C GLY A 143 -0.34 -2.42 11.47
N PRO A 144 0.77 -1.65 11.50
CA PRO A 144 1.04 -0.68 12.58
C PRO A 144 0.12 0.55 12.47
N ALA A 145 -0.97 0.60 13.24
CA ALA A 145 -1.96 1.70 13.23
C ALA A 145 -1.33 3.09 13.41
N ASP A 146 -0.31 3.20 14.26
CA ASP A 146 0.37 4.48 14.55
C ASP A 146 1.10 5.06 13.33
N PHE A 147 1.57 4.20 12.42
CA PHE A 147 2.15 4.65 11.16
C PHE A 147 1.12 5.39 10.32
N TYR A 148 -0.06 4.81 10.12
CA TYR A 148 -1.13 5.40 9.32
C TYR A 148 -1.71 6.66 9.98
N LYS A 149 -1.91 6.66 11.31
CA LYS A 149 -2.30 7.87 12.05
C LYS A 149 -1.34 9.02 11.81
N LYS A 150 -0.03 8.74 11.91
CA LYS A 150 1.01 9.77 11.76
C LYS A 150 1.14 10.29 10.33
N VAL A 151 1.04 9.41 9.33
CA VAL A 151 1.32 9.77 7.92
C VAL A 151 0.12 10.44 7.26
N CYS A 152 -1.09 9.93 7.48
CA CYS A 152 -2.29 10.39 6.77
C CYS A 152 -3.50 10.68 7.67
N GLY A 153 -3.32 10.72 8.99
CA GLY A 153 -4.41 11.05 9.92
C GLY A 153 -5.49 9.96 10.00
N ALA A 154 -5.16 8.73 9.63
CA ALA A 154 -6.10 7.62 9.61
C ALA A 154 -6.71 7.36 11.00
N ARG A 155 -7.98 7.00 11.03
CA ARG A 155 -8.74 6.69 12.24
C ARG A 155 -9.29 5.28 12.17
N LEU A 156 -9.25 4.55 13.29
CA LEU A 156 -9.78 3.20 13.37
C LEU A 156 -11.29 3.19 13.06
N ILE A 157 -11.72 2.19 12.29
CA ILE A 157 -13.13 1.88 12.09
C ILE A 157 -13.50 0.81 13.13
N GLU A 158 -14.35 1.19 14.09
CA GLU A 158 -14.79 0.27 15.13
C GLU A 158 -15.58 -0.90 14.53
N ASN A 159 -15.37 -2.10 15.09
CA ASN A 159 -16.06 -3.34 14.67
C ASN A 159 -15.85 -3.72 13.20
N SER A 160 -14.74 -3.31 12.57
CA SER A 160 -14.41 -3.66 11.19
C SER A 160 -13.69 -5.00 11.01
N THR A 161 -13.35 -5.68 12.10
CA THR A 161 -12.74 -7.02 12.07
C THR A 161 -13.83 -8.12 12.05
N PRO A 162 -13.73 -9.15 11.21
CA PRO A 162 -12.69 -9.43 10.19
C PRO A 162 -12.92 -8.70 8.85
N GLY A 163 -13.96 -7.89 8.74
CA GLY A 163 -14.25 -7.08 7.59
C GLY A 163 -14.45 -7.89 6.31
N VAL A 164 -13.85 -7.42 5.23
CA VAL A 164 -13.92 -8.06 3.91
C VAL A 164 -13.15 -9.39 3.83
N TYR A 165 -12.32 -9.67 4.83
CA TYR A 165 -11.41 -10.83 4.85
C TYR A 165 -12.01 -12.08 5.49
N LYS A 166 -13.24 -12.01 6.01
CA LYS A 166 -13.87 -13.11 6.77
C LYS A 166 -14.06 -14.41 5.96
N ASP A 167 -14.21 -14.28 4.64
CA ASP A 167 -14.53 -15.38 3.75
C ASP A 167 -13.35 -15.74 2.81
N TYR A 168 -12.12 -15.40 3.21
CA TYR A 168 -10.94 -15.80 2.46
C TYR A 168 -10.83 -17.33 2.35
N LEU A 169 -10.45 -17.78 1.15
CA LEU A 169 -10.13 -19.19 0.96
C LEU A 169 -8.90 -19.56 1.78
N GLU A 170 -8.99 -20.65 2.55
CA GLU A 170 -7.82 -21.30 3.13
C GLU A 170 -7.08 -22.06 2.03
N LEU A 171 -5.87 -21.63 1.68
CA LEU A 171 -5.08 -22.17 0.57
C LEU A 171 -3.77 -22.79 1.05
#